data_297f940dadffe1fa5f18014b2c37eba4
#
_entry.id   297f940dadffe1fa5f18014b2c37eba4
#
_cell.length_a   1.000
_cell.length_b   1.000
_cell.length_c   1.000
_cell.angle_alpha   90.00
_cell.angle_beta   90.00
_cell.angle_gamma   90.00
#
_symmetry.space_group_name_H-M   'P 1'
#
loop_
_entity.id
_entity.type
_entity.pdbx_description
1 polymer ?
#
loop_
_entity_poly.entity_id
_entity_poly.type
_entity_poly.pdbx_seq_one_letter_code
_entity_poly.pdbx_strand_id
1 'polypeptide(L)'
;RNFPDGFPNLFINNAHDIRGQHVAFLASFSSPAIIFEQISVIFALPKLFIASFTLVLPFFPTGTFERVEEEGDVATAFTLARILSMIPKSRGGPTSVVIYDIHALQERFYFGDDVLPCFETGIPLLLQRLSQLPDADNVTIAFPDDGAWKRFHKSLANFPVVVCAKVREGDKRIVRIKEGNPEGRHVVIVDDLVQSGGTLRECQKVLAAHGATKVSAYVTHAVFPNQSYERFMTANSAGPGDQFAYFWITDSCPQTVKAISQQPPFEVLSLASSIADALQI
;
A
#
# COMPACT_ATOMS: atom_id res chain seq x y z
N ARG A 1 -18.38 -0.99 -21.72
CA ARG A 1 -18.61 0.03 -22.75
C ARG A 1 -19.16 1.28 -22.09
N ASN A 2 -18.96 2.45 -22.67
CA ASN A 2 -19.56 3.68 -22.17
C ASN A 2 -20.72 4.10 -23.06
N PHE A 3 -21.67 4.82 -22.47
CA PHE A 3 -22.70 5.55 -23.24
C PHE A 3 -22.04 6.71 -24.04
N PRO A 4 -22.72 7.27 -25.04
CA PRO A 4 -22.19 8.38 -25.83
C PRO A 4 -21.81 9.64 -25.02
N ASP A 5 -22.42 9.81 -23.85
CA ASP A 5 -22.14 10.88 -22.90
C ASP A 5 -20.94 10.63 -22.00
N GLY A 6 -20.26 9.45 -22.17
CA GLY A 6 -19.07 9.05 -21.42
C GLY A 6 -19.34 8.29 -20.11
N PHE A 7 -20.60 8.19 -19.65
CA PHE A 7 -20.90 7.39 -18.45
C PHE A 7 -20.84 5.89 -18.72
N PRO A 8 -20.48 5.07 -17.70
CA PRO A 8 -20.33 3.64 -17.88
C PRO A 8 -21.67 2.94 -18.10
N ASN A 9 -21.71 2.08 -19.11
CA ASN A 9 -22.80 1.13 -19.34
C ASN A 9 -22.37 -0.24 -18.81
N LEU A 10 -22.80 -0.56 -17.60
CA LEU A 10 -22.37 -1.72 -16.83
C LEU A 10 -23.43 -2.83 -16.86
N PHE A 11 -22.98 -4.07 -16.96
CA PHE A 11 -23.84 -5.26 -16.92
C PHE A 11 -23.10 -6.41 -16.24
N ILE A 12 -23.78 -7.13 -15.33
CA ILE A 12 -23.27 -8.29 -14.62
C ILE A 12 -23.78 -9.56 -15.33
N ASN A 13 -22.95 -10.15 -16.18
CA ASN A 13 -23.34 -11.29 -17.03
C ASN A 13 -23.76 -12.53 -16.25
N ASN A 14 -23.13 -12.79 -15.09
CA ASN A 14 -23.34 -13.98 -14.28
C ASN A 14 -24.26 -13.72 -13.07
N ALA A 15 -25.16 -12.74 -13.15
CA ALA A 15 -26.06 -12.35 -12.06
C ALA A 15 -26.94 -13.49 -11.53
N HIS A 16 -27.28 -14.47 -12.36
CA HIS A 16 -28.03 -15.66 -11.93
C HIS A 16 -27.14 -16.72 -11.27
N ASP A 17 -25.91 -16.87 -11.71
CA ASP A 17 -25.00 -17.94 -11.26
C ASP A 17 -24.42 -17.65 -9.88
N ILE A 18 -24.33 -16.38 -9.48
CA ILE A 18 -23.79 -15.97 -8.17
C ILE A 18 -24.80 -16.04 -7.03
N ARG A 19 -26.07 -16.35 -7.30
CA ARG A 19 -27.09 -16.50 -6.26
C ARG A 19 -26.70 -17.57 -5.24
N GLY A 20 -26.75 -17.22 -3.97
CA GLY A 20 -26.38 -18.11 -2.86
C GLY A 20 -24.87 -18.38 -2.74
N GLN A 21 -24.02 -17.76 -3.57
CA GLN A 21 -22.57 -17.89 -3.51
C GLN A 21 -21.93 -16.85 -2.58
N HIS A 22 -20.74 -17.18 -2.06
CA HIS A 22 -19.85 -16.21 -1.42
C HIS A 22 -19.10 -15.46 -2.52
N VAL A 23 -19.26 -14.15 -2.57
CA VAL A 23 -18.72 -13.32 -3.64
C VAL A 23 -17.63 -12.39 -3.09
N ALA A 24 -16.45 -12.42 -3.71
CA ALA A 24 -15.39 -11.46 -3.47
C ALA A 24 -15.22 -10.57 -4.70
N PHE A 25 -15.07 -9.28 -4.49
CA PHE A 25 -14.76 -8.30 -5.53
C PHE A 25 -13.38 -7.70 -5.26
N LEU A 26 -12.41 -8.00 -6.13
CA LEU A 26 -11.08 -7.41 -6.07
C LEU A 26 -11.12 -6.06 -6.79
N ALA A 27 -11.02 -4.99 -6.03
CA ALA A 27 -11.09 -3.62 -6.50
C ALA A 27 -9.72 -2.99 -6.68
N SER A 28 -9.63 -2.05 -7.63
CA SER A 28 -8.48 -1.18 -7.82
C SER A 28 -8.96 0.23 -8.13
N PHE A 29 -8.93 1.12 -7.14
CA PHE A 29 -9.44 2.49 -7.23
C PHE A 29 -8.38 3.45 -7.73
N SER A 30 -8.01 3.31 -9.00
CA SER A 30 -6.88 4.02 -9.63
C SER A 30 -7.19 5.45 -10.06
N SER A 31 -8.46 5.81 -10.18
CA SER A 31 -8.92 7.18 -10.52
C SER A 31 -10.37 7.39 -10.10
N PRO A 32 -10.85 8.64 -9.97
CA PRO A 32 -12.24 8.92 -9.63
C PRO A 32 -13.26 8.29 -10.59
N ALA A 33 -12.97 8.24 -11.89
CA ALA A 33 -13.83 7.59 -12.88
C ALA A 33 -13.93 6.08 -12.64
N ILE A 34 -12.79 5.42 -12.41
CA ILE A 34 -12.72 3.99 -12.10
C ILE A 34 -13.41 3.68 -10.77
N ILE A 35 -13.28 4.55 -9.77
CA ILE A 35 -14.01 4.42 -8.51
C ILE A 35 -15.51 4.39 -8.77
N PHE A 36 -16.05 5.31 -9.57
CA PHE A 36 -17.48 5.36 -9.88
C PHE A 36 -17.96 4.08 -10.58
N GLU A 37 -17.21 3.59 -11.58
CA GLU A 37 -17.52 2.33 -12.26
C GLU A 37 -17.57 1.14 -11.30
N GLN A 38 -16.53 0.97 -10.49
CA GLN A 38 -16.43 -0.18 -9.58
C GLN A 38 -17.44 -0.10 -8.44
N ILE A 39 -17.66 1.07 -7.85
CA ILE A 39 -18.68 1.26 -6.80
C ILE A 39 -20.07 0.93 -7.33
N SER A 40 -20.39 1.27 -8.57
CA SER A 40 -21.68 0.95 -9.19
C SER A 40 -21.93 -0.57 -9.22
N VAL A 41 -20.90 -1.37 -9.55
CA VAL A 41 -20.97 -2.84 -9.50
C VAL A 41 -21.00 -3.34 -8.05
N ILE A 42 -20.13 -2.81 -7.18
CA ILE A 42 -20.01 -3.18 -5.77
C ILE A 42 -21.36 -3.01 -5.05
N PHE A 43 -22.11 -1.93 -5.33
CA PHE A 43 -23.42 -1.69 -4.72
C PHE A 43 -24.53 -2.59 -5.28
N ALA A 44 -24.37 -3.08 -6.51
CA ALA A 44 -25.34 -3.98 -7.13
C ALA A 44 -25.21 -5.43 -6.65
N LEU A 45 -23.97 -5.94 -6.48
CA LEU A 45 -23.68 -7.34 -6.19
C LEU A 45 -24.39 -7.87 -4.94
N PRO A 46 -24.39 -7.20 -3.78
CA PRO A 46 -25.07 -7.72 -2.58
C PRO A 46 -26.58 -7.91 -2.75
N LYS A 47 -27.20 -7.16 -3.69
CA LYS A 47 -28.64 -7.22 -3.98
C LYS A 47 -29.03 -8.38 -4.89
N LEU A 48 -28.06 -9.13 -5.43
CA LEU A 48 -28.29 -10.26 -6.34
C LEU A 48 -28.47 -11.60 -5.61
N PHE A 49 -28.96 -11.57 -4.36
CA PHE A 49 -29.23 -12.74 -3.55
C PHE A 49 -28.01 -13.62 -3.25
N ILE A 50 -26.82 -13.02 -3.18
CA ILE A 50 -25.59 -13.71 -2.79
C ILE A 50 -25.58 -14.06 -1.31
N ALA A 51 -24.81 -15.09 -0.90
CA ALA A 51 -24.71 -15.52 0.48
C ALA A 51 -23.92 -14.51 1.33
N SER A 52 -22.76 -14.09 0.89
CA SER A 52 -21.95 -13.06 1.54
C SER A 52 -21.17 -12.23 0.51
N PHE A 53 -20.74 -11.06 0.92
CA PHE A 53 -19.93 -10.18 0.08
C PHE A 53 -18.66 -9.72 0.80
N THR A 54 -17.53 -9.83 0.12
CA THR A 54 -16.24 -9.30 0.56
C THR A 54 -15.68 -8.38 -0.50
N LEU A 55 -15.45 -7.12 -0.15
CA LEU A 55 -14.70 -6.19 -0.96
C LEU A 55 -13.22 -6.29 -0.58
N VAL A 56 -12.37 -6.70 -1.53
CA VAL A 56 -10.92 -6.66 -1.38
C VAL A 56 -10.41 -5.42 -2.08
N LEU A 57 -9.97 -4.44 -1.32
CA LEU A 57 -9.40 -3.17 -1.78
C LEU A 57 -7.96 -3.06 -1.26
N PRO A 58 -6.97 -3.69 -1.92
CA PRO A 58 -5.61 -3.77 -1.39
C PRO A 58 -5.04 -2.41 -1.06
N PHE A 59 -5.13 -1.44 -1.97
CA PHE A 59 -4.73 -0.05 -1.73
C PHE A 59 -5.95 0.84 -1.51
N PHE A 60 -6.00 1.50 -0.36
CA PHE A 60 -7.01 2.51 -0.03
C PHE A 60 -6.51 3.88 -0.50
N PRO A 61 -7.00 4.41 -1.64
CA PRO A 61 -6.60 5.73 -2.10
C PRO A 61 -7.09 6.79 -1.10
N THR A 62 -6.41 7.95 -1.11
CA THR A 62 -6.66 9.05 -0.17
C THR A 62 -6.30 8.76 1.30
N GLY A 63 -5.80 7.59 1.66
CA GLY A 63 -5.46 7.24 3.03
C GLY A 63 -4.50 8.20 3.73
N THR A 64 -3.65 8.92 2.98
CA THR A 64 -2.77 9.96 3.53
C THR A 64 -3.48 11.31 3.79
N PHE A 65 -4.73 11.44 3.39
CA PHE A 65 -5.58 12.64 3.62
C PHE A 65 -6.62 12.34 4.71
N GLU A 66 -6.14 11.82 5.84
CA GLU A 66 -6.95 11.35 6.96
C GLU A 66 -7.13 12.40 8.07
N ARG A 67 -6.37 13.50 8.02
CA ARG A 67 -6.37 14.52 9.08
C ARG A 67 -7.00 15.82 8.62
N VAL A 68 -7.53 16.53 9.61
CA VAL A 68 -7.92 17.92 9.53
C VAL A 68 -6.96 18.69 10.46
N GLU A 69 -6.05 19.46 9.88
CA GLU A 69 -5.05 20.25 10.62
C GLU A 69 -5.51 21.71 10.79
N GLU A 70 -6.30 22.21 9.83
CA GLU A 70 -6.86 23.57 9.85
C GLU A 70 -8.36 23.54 9.55
N GLU A 71 -9.07 24.55 10.04
CA GLU A 71 -10.51 24.69 9.73
C GLU A 71 -10.70 24.92 8.23
N GLY A 72 -11.52 24.05 7.61
CA GLY A 72 -11.75 24.05 6.16
C GLY A 72 -11.05 22.92 5.42
N ASP A 73 -10.14 22.18 6.06
CA ASP A 73 -9.56 20.97 5.48
C ASP A 73 -10.63 19.90 5.25
N VAL A 74 -10.53 19.21 4.12
CA VAL A 74 -11.42 18.10 3.78
C VAL A 74 -10.63 16.79 3.77
N ALA A 75 -10.86 15.95 4.78
CA ALA A 75 -10.27 14.62 4.89
C ALA A 75 -10.95 13.65 3.90
N THR A 76 -10.41 13.51 2.71
CA THR A 76 -11.01 12.66 1.65
C THR A 76 -10.94 11.17 1.95
N ALA A 77 -10.07 10.72 2.85
CA ALA A 77 -10.10 9.37 3.40
C ALA A 77 -11.43 9.08 4.11
N PHE A 78 -11.91 10.04 4.89
CA PHE A 78 -13.22 9.95 5.54
C PHE A 78 -14.35 9.86 4.51
N THR A 79 -14.31 10.67 3.44
CA THR A 79 -15.30 10.63 2.37
C THR A 79 -15.38 9.25 1.73
N LEU A 80 -14.25 8.66 1.36
CA LEU A 80 -14.21 7.33 0.74
C LEU A 80 -14.71 6.25 1.69
N ALA A 81 -14.28 6.26 2.96
CA ALA A 81 -14.75 5.33 3.97
C ALA A 81 -16.27 5.41 4.18
N ARG A 82 -16.85 6.61 4.15
CA ARG A 82 -18.31 6.82 4.24
C ARG A 82 -19.04 6.27 3.03
N ILE A 83 -18.52 6.46 1.82
CA ILE A 83 -19.09 5.88 0.60
C ILE A 83 -19.08 4.35 0.71
N LEU A 84 -17.97 3.73 1.08
CA LEU A 84 -17.87 2.27 1.25
C LEU A 84 -18.78 1.75 2.36
N SER A 85 -19.04 2.54 3.38
CA SER A 85 -19.96 2.19 4.47
C SER A 85 -21.43 2.10 4.02
N MET A 86 -21.76 2.63 2.84
CA MET A 86 -23.10 2.54 2.25
C MET A 86 -23.30 1.29 1.38
N ILE A 87 -22.29 0.41 1.27
CA ILE A 87 -22.46 -0.86 0.55
C ILE A 87 -23.61 -1.65 1.19
N PRO A 88 -24.61 -2.09 0.40
CA PRO A 88 -25.73 -2.83 0.93
C PRO A 88 -25.30 -4.14 1.60
N LYS A 89 -26.01 -4.54 2.64
CA LYS A 89 -25.83 -5.87 3.25
C LYS A 89 -26.26 -6.96 2.28
N SER A 90 -25.53 -8.06 2.27
CA SER A 90 -25.96 -9.31 1.64
C SER A 90 -26.86 -10.11 2.55
N ARG A 91 -27.29 -11.31 2.13
CA ARG A 91 -28.06 -12.23 2.98
C ARG A 91 -27.28 -12.66 4.23
N GLY A 92 -25.96 -12.77 4.14
CA GLY A 92 -25.07 -13.13 5.24
C GLY A 92 -24.73 -11.99 6.19
N GLY A 93 -25.19 -10.76 5.91
CA GLY A 93 -24.95 -9.60 6.77
C GLY A 93 -24.05 -8.53 6.14
N PRO A 94 -23.33 -7.78 6.97
CA PRO A 94 -22.44 -6.70 6.53
C PRO A 94 -21.36 -7.17 5.57
N THR A 95 -20.95 -6.27 4.65
CA THR A 95 -19.81 -6.50 3.75
C THR A 95 -18.51 -6.40 4.52
N SER A 96 -17.63 -7.40 4.36
CA SER A 96 -16.23 -7.29 4.80
C SER A 96 -15.43 -6.45 3.79
N VAL A 97 -14.58 -5.54 4.29
CA VAL A 97 -13.71 -4.69 3.47
C VAL A 97 -12.27 -4.97 3.86
N VAL A 98 -11.54 -5.68 3.00
CA VAL A 98 -10.14 -6.07 3.23
C VAL A 98 -9.22 -5.02 2.63
N ILE A 99 -8.35 -4.42 3.46
CA ILE A 99 -7.41 -3.37 3.07
C ILE A 99 -6.03 -3.75 3.61
N TYR A 100 -5.00 -3.58 2.77
CA TYR A 100 -3.62 -3.86 3.15
C TYR A 100 -2.89 -2.60 3.60
N ASP A 101 -2.14 -2.71 4.70
CA ASP A 101 -1.25 -1.68 5.24
C ASP A 101 -1.82 -0.26 5.11
N ILE A 102 -3.02 -0.06 5.63
CA ILE A 102 -3.68 1.26 5.62
C ILE A 102 -2.78 2.29 6.33
N HIS A 103 -2.75 3.50 5.80
CA HIS A 103 -1.80 4.53 6.26
C HIS A 103 -1.95 4.86 7.75
N ALA A 104 -3.18 4.92 8.24
CA ALA A 104 -3.44 5.19 9.66
C ALA A 104 -4.52 4.24 10.19
N LEU A 105 -4.22 3.47 11.26
CA LEU A 105 -5.16 2.51 11.85
C LEU A 105 -6.45 3.16 12.38
N GLN A 106 -6.40 4.45 12.76
CA GLN A 106 -7.57 5.20 13.18
C GLN A 106 -8.60 5.39 12.05
N GLU A 107 -8.24 5.19 10.78
CA GLU A 107 -9.18 5.21 9.67
C GLU A 107 -10.27 4.15 9.82
N ARG A 108 -10.05 3.12 10.65
CA ARG A 108 -11.09 2.16 11.05
C ARG A 108 -12.34 2.85 11.57
N PHE A 109 -12.20 3.94 12.30
CA PHE A 109 -13.31 4.68 12.89
C PHE A 109 -14.09 5.54 11.88
N TYR A 110 -13.60 5.66 10.64
CA TYR A 110 -14.30 6.37 9.58
C TYR A 110 -15.38 5.51 8.92
N PHE A 111 -15.26 4.19 9.04
CA PHE A 111 -16.25 3.25 8.54
C PHE A 111 -17.48 3.24 9.47
N GLY A 112 -18.66 3.10 8.87
CA GLY A 112 -19.91 2.93 9.60
C GLY A 112 -20.15 1.47 10.00
N ASP A 113 -21.23 1.24 10.77
CA ASP A 113 -21.54 -0.07 11.38
C ASP A 113 -22.06 -1.11 10.37
N ASP A 114 -22.32 -0.70 9.12
CA ASP A 114 -22.87 -1.57 8.09
C ASP A 114 -21.82 -2.31 7.25
N VAL A 115 -20.53 -2.07 7.52
CA VAL A 115 -19.38 -2.77 6.92
C VAL A 115 -18.37 -3.16 7.98
N LEU A 116 -17.58 -4.19 7.70
CA LEU A 116 -16.57 -4.75 8.59
C LEU A 116 -15.17 -4.54 7.98
N PRO A 117 -14.45 -3.47 8.34
CA PRO A 117 -13.09 -3.28 7.86
C PRO A 117 -12.14 -4.30 8.47
N CYS A 118 -11.42 -5.01 7.61
CA CYS A 118 -10.37 -5.98 7.94
C CYS A 118 -9.04 -5.45 7.41
N PHE A 119 -8.10 -5.18 8.30
CA PHE A 119 -6.79 -4.64 7.94
C PHE A 119 -5.74 -5.73 7.96
N GLU A 120 -5.21 -6.01 6.79
CA GLU A 120 -4.17 -6.99 6.52
C GLU A 120 -2.82 -6.30 6.28
N THR A 121 -1.75 -7.08 6.21
CA THR A 121 -0.40 -6.55 5.96
C THR A 121 0.36 -7.37 4.93
N GLY A 122 1.17 -6.69 4.11
CA GLY A 122 2.10 -7.30 3.16
C GLY A 122 3.43 -7.73 3.79
N ILE A 123 3.69 -7.43 5.06
CA ILE A 123 4.96 -7.75 5.75
C ILE A 123 5.35 -9.24 5.69
N PRO A 124 4.43 -10.21 5.79
CA PRO A 124 4.81 -11.63 5.62
C PRO A 124 5.49 -11.94 4.28
N LEU A 125 5.10 -11.25 3.19
CA LEU A 125 5.73 -11.40 1.88
C LEU A 125 7.17 -10.87 1.91
N LEU A 126 7.39 -9.71 2.56
CA LEU A 126 8.73 -9.18 2.77
C LEU A 126 9.58 -10.15 3.58
N LEU A 127 9.09 -10.68 4.70
CA LEU A 127 9.81 -11.63 5.55
C LEU A 127 10.22 -12.87 4.77
N GLN A 128 9.33 -13.43 3.98
CA GLN A 128 9.62 -14.57 3.10
C GLN A 128 10.74 -14.21 2.11
N ARG A 129 10.69 -13.02 1.51
CA ARG A 129 11.69 -12.59 0.55
C ARG A 129 13.05 -12.32 1.20
N LEU A 130 13.08 -11.71 2.38
CA LEU A 130 14.31 -11.44 3.13
C LEU A 130 15.03 -12.74 3.50
N SER A 131 14.30 -13.79 3.88
CA SER A 131 14.88 -15.09 4.22
C SER A 131 15.58 -15.79 3.05
N GLN A 132 15.28 -15.39 1.82
CA GLN A 132 15.88 -15.93 0.59
C GLN A 132 17.12 -15.14 0.13
N LEU A 133 17.45 -14.04 0.79
CA LEU A 133 18.63 -13.25 0.43
C LEU A 133 19.93 -13.99 0.79
N PRO A 134 20.99 -13.86 -0.01
CA PRO A 134 22.28 -14.47 0.30
C PRO A 134 22.94 -13.89 1.55
N ASP A 135 22.52 -12.68 1.96
CA ASP A 135 22.99 -11.95 3.14
C ASP A 135 21.86 -11.72 4.18
N ALA A 136 20.91 -12.67 4.26
CA ALA A 136 19.76 -12.59 5.17
C ALA A 136 20.14 -12.30 6.63
N ASP A 137 21.23 -12.90 7.11
CA ASP A 137 21.73 -12.70 8.49
C ASP A 137 22.32 -11.30 8.73
N ASN A 138 22.62 -10.58 7.66
CA ASN A 138 23.18 -9.22 7.72
C ASN A 138 22.14 -8.11 7.49
N VAL A 139 20.86 -8.45 7.45
CA VAL A 139 19.79 -7.49 7.22
C VAL A 139 19.51 -6.66 8.47
N THR A 140 19.32 -5.37 8.28
CA THR A 140 18.82 -4.39 9.27
C THR A 140 17.64 -3.65 8.68
N ILE A 141 16.59 -3.46 9.43
CA ILE A 141 15.40 -2.72 8.98
C ILE A 141 15.55 -1.23 9.31
N ALA A 142 15.27 -0.38 8.34
CA ALA A 142 15.21 1.06 8.55
C ALA A 142 13.78 1.58 8.37
N PHE A 143 13.35 2.43 9.28
CA PHE A 143 12.09 3.16 9.16
C PHE A 143 12.36 4.62 8.79
N PRO A 144 11.74 5.14 7.73
CA PRO A 144 12.03 6.50 7.26
C PRO A 144 11.51 7.60 8.19
N ASP A 145 10.56 7.24 9.07
CA ASP A 145 10.03 8.12 10.10
C ASP A 145 9.36 7.33 11.25
N ASP A 146 8.93 8.05 12.29
CA ASP A 146 8.25 7.46 13.46
C ASP A 146 6.89 6.81 13.12
N GLY A 147 6.23 7.25 12.04
CA GLY A 147 4.97 6.67 11.57
C GLY A 147 5.17 5.23 11.06
N ALA A 148 6.14 5.04 10.18
CA ALA A 148 6.51 3.72 9.67
C ALA A 148 7.00 2.80 10.82
N TRP A 149 7.82 3.33 11.74
CA TRP A 149 8.25 2.57 12.91
C TRP A 149 7.05 2.10 13.75
N LYS A 150 6.13 2.98 14.12
CA LYS A 150 4.93 2.64 14.91
C LYS A 150 4.09 1.55 14.24
N ARG A 151 4.03 1.58 12.91
CA ARG A 151 3.21 0.67 12.11
C ARG A 151 3.81 -0.73 12.03
N PHE A 152 5.12 -0.84 11.79
CA PHE A 152 5.75 -2.10 11.39
C PHE A 152 6.73 -2.71 12.40
N HIS A 153 7.19 -1.98 13.42
CA HIS A 153 8.25 -2.47 14.31
C HIS A 153 7.93 -3.79 15.00
N LYS A 154 6.66 -4.02 15.35
CA LYS A 154 6.25 -5.27 16.03
C LYS A 154 6.37 -6.49 15.10
N SER A 155 6.00 -6.33 13.83
CA SER A 155 6.08 -7.41 12.83
C SER A 155 7.51 -7.70 12.39
N LEU A 156 8.44 -6.79 12.63
CA LEU A 156 9.85 -6.84 12.23
C LEU A 156 10.81 -6.88 13.45
N ALA A 157 10.30 -7.22 14.63
CA ALA A 157 11.04 -7.17 15.90
C ALA A 157 12.28 -8.08 15.96
N ASN A 158 12.39 -9.06 15.07
CA ASN A 158 13.53 -9.99 15.00
C ASN A 158 14.76 -9.40 14.29
N PHE A 159 14.66 -8.21 13.72
CA PHE A 159 15.75 -7.55 13.00
C PHE A 159 16.33 -6.40 13.83
N PRO A 160 17.63 -6.11 13.70
CA PRO A 160 18.17 -4.83 14.14
C PRO A 160 17.45 -3.69 13.44
N VAL A 161 17.30 -2.56 14.14
CA VAL A 161 16.48 -1.44 13.65
C VAL A 161 17.30 -0.17 13.57
N VAL A 162 17.07 0.61 12.52
CA VAL A 162 17.49 2.00 12.35
C VAL A 162 16.22 2.84 12.20
N VAL A 163 16.09 3.91 12.98
CA VAL A 163 14.97 4.87 12.85
C VAL A 163 15.51 6.19 12.32
N CYS A 164 14.96 6.64 11.19
CA CYS A 164 15.23 7.95 10.64
C CYS A 164 14.16 8.94 11.10
N ALA A 165 14.51 10.21 11.09
CA ALA A 165 13.59 11.30 11.38
C ALA A 165 13.77 12.44 10.38
N LYS A 166 12.65 13.07 10.02
CA LYS A 166 12.64 14.30 9.24
C LYS A 166 12.87 15.48 10.18
N VAL A 167 13.98 16.18 10.00
CA VAL A 167 14.33 17.37 10.79
C VAL A 167 14.25 18.60 9.89
N ARG A 168 13.83 19.72 10.46
CA ARG A 168 13.85 20.99 9.75
C ARG A 168 15.13 21.73 10.12
N GLU A 169 15.97 22.03 9.12
CA GLU A 169 17.13 22.92 9.25
C GLU A 169 16.90 24.15 8.39
N GLY A 170 16.48 25.25 9.01
CA GLY A 170 16.02 26.43 8.29
C GLY A 170 14.81 26.09 7.42
N ASP A 171 14.90 26.38 6.12
CA ASP A 171 13.85 26.08 5.14
C ASP A 171 13.94 24.67 4.51
N LYS A 172 14.97 23.89 4.86
CA LYS A 172 15.18 22.55 4.29
C LYS A 172 14.69 21.47 5.23
N ARG A 173 13.92 20.52 4.68
CA ARG A 173 13.64 19.23 5.35
C ARG A 173 14.76 18.26 5.00
N ILE A 174 15.46 17.77 6.02
CA ILE A 174 16.51 16.77 5.88
C ILE A 174 16.16 15.51 6.67
N VAL A 175 16.69 14.37 6.26
CA VAL A 175 16.58 13.11 6.99
C VAL A 175 17.84 12.90 7.81
N ARG A 176 17.70 12.47 9.06
CA ARG A 176 18.81 12.07 9.95
C ARG A 176 18.49 10.75 10.62
N ILE A 177 19.53 9.99 10.95
CA ILE A 177 19.40 8.81 11.82
C ILE A 177 19.14 9.31 13.25
N LYS A 178 18.02 8.87 13.81
CA LYS A 178 17.61 9.15 15.19
C LYS A 178 18.12 8.05 16.13
N GLU A 179 18.08 6.80 15.67
CA GLU A 179 18.43 5.61 16.46
C GLU A 179 18.98 4.50 15.54
N GLY A 180 19.87 3.68 16.07
CA GLY A 180 20.46 2.52 15.41
C GLY A 180 21.74 2.86 14.62
N ASN A 181 22.41 1.81 14.12
CA ASN A 181 23.64 1.92 13.34
C ASN A 181 23.55 1.07 12.07
N PRO A 182 23.63 1.68 10.86
CA PRO A 182 23.59 0.97 9.58
C PRO A 182 24.95 0.44 9.11
N GLU A 183 26.05 0.76 9.80
CA GLU A 183 27.40 0.45 9.36
C GLU A 183 27.63 -1.05 9.13
N GLY A 184 28.16 -1.40 7.98
CA GLY A 184 28.46 -2.79 7.60
C GLY A 184 27.22 -3.65 7.30
N ARG A 185 26.02 -3.08 7.29
CA ARG A 185 24.75 -3.82 7.17
C ARG A 185 24.12 -3.66 5.78
N HIS A 186 23.35 -4.68 5.39
CA HIS A 186 22.35 -4.54 4.33
C HIS A 186 21.08 -3.93 4.94
N VAL A 187 20.82 -2.68 4.64
CA VAL A 187 19.69 -1.95 5.25
C VAL A 187 18.49 -1.97 4.33
N VAL A 188 17.34 -2.38 4.86
CA VAL A 188 16.05 -2.41 4.14
C VAL A 188 15.12 -1.34 4.72
N ILE A 189 14.82 -0.32 3.93
CA ILE A 189 13.86 0.72 4.30
C ILE A 189 12.46 0.16 4.12
N VAL A 190 11.61 0.26 5.14
CA VAL A 190 10.23 -0.25 5.13
C VAL A 190 9.24 0.87 5.36
N ASP A 191 8.27 1.00 4.45
CA ASP A 191 7.16 1.95 4.56
C ASP A 191 5.86 1.34 4.00
N ASP A 192 4.70 1.96 4.27
CA ASP A 192 3.42 1.53 3.71
C ASP A 192 3.27 1.91 2.24
N LEU A 193 3.66 3.10 1.87
CA LEU A 193 3.50 3.59 0.50
C LEU A 193 4.63 4.50 0.05
N VAL A 194 4.78 4.61 -1.26
CA VAL A 194 5.61 5.61 -1.91
C VAL A 194 4.79 6.41 -2.92
N GLN A 195 4.90 7.74 -2.81
CA GLN A 195 4.40 8.66 -3.83
C GLN A 195 5.55 9.18 -4.68
N SER A 196 6.04 10.40 -4.44
CA SER A 196 7.17 10.95 -5.20
C SER A 196 8.51 10.28 -4.89
N GLY A 197 8.62 9.62 -3.73
CA GLY A 197 9.80 8.90 -3.29
C GLY A 197 10.94 9.76 -2.75
N GLY A 198 10.72 11.05 -2.56
CA GLY A 198 11.76 11.95 -2.02
C GLY A 198 12.31 11.50 -0.68
N THR A 199 11.43 11.12 0.25
CA THR A 199 11.82 10.63 1.59
C THR A 199 12.67 9.36 1.51
N LEU A 200 12.30 8.40 0.65
CA LEU A 200 13.06 7.16 0.48
C LEU A 200 14.47 7.42 -0.07
N ARG A 201 14.60 8.32 -1.05
CA ARG A 201 15.92 8.70 -1.59
C ARG A 201 16.79 9.41 -0.57
N GLU A 202 16.25 10.34 0.19
CA GLU A 202 17.01 11.02 1.25
C GLU A 202 17.41 10.02 2.35
N CYS A 203 16.51 9.12 2.74
CA CYS A 203 16.82 8.05 3.69
C CYS A 203 17.95 7.15 3.16
N GLN A 204 17.88 6.71 1.91
CA GLN A 204 18.90 5.89 1.25
C GLN A 204 20.28 6.57 1.29
N LYS A 205 20.37 7.86 0.92
CA LYS A 205 21.62 8.62 0.95
C LYS A 205 22.22 8.71 2.35
N VAL A 206 21.38 8.98 3.35
CA VAL A 206 21.82 9.07 4.75
C VAL A 206 22.35 7.72 5.26
N LEU A 207 21.67 6.64 4.97
CA LEU A 207 22.09 5.29 5.36
C LEU A 207 23.39 4.88 4.68
N ALA A 208 23.54 5.16 3.38
CA ALA A 208 24.78 4.90 2.63
C ALA A 208 25.95 5.73 3.18
N ALA A 209 25.72 7.02 3.50
CA ALA A 209 26.73 7.89 4.08
C ALA A 209 27.18 7.44 5.49
N HIS A 210 26.34 6.69 6.21
CA HIS A 210 26.67 6.10 7.52
C HIS A 210 27.17 4.64 7.43
N GLY A 211 27.65 4.21 6.26
CA GLY A 211 28.37 2.95 6.09
C GLY A 211 27.51 1.73 5.82
N ALA A 212 26.23 1.88 5.44
CA ALA A 212 25.46 0.75 4.94
C ALA A 212 26.13 0.16 3.69
N THR A 213 26.30 -1.16 3.66
CA THR A 213 26.94 -1.85 2.51
C THR A 213 26.02 -1.96 1.32
N LYS A 214 24.72 -2.07 1.57
CA LYS A 214 23.64 -2.07 0.59
C LYS A 214 22.42 -1.39 1.20
N VAL A 215 21.63 -0.72 0.38
CA VAL A 215 20.33 -0.19 0.78
C VAL A 215 19.28 -0.73 -0.18
N SER A 216 18.24 -1.31 0.38
CA SER A 216 17.05 -1.78 -0.32
C SER A 216 15.81 -1.10 0.26
N ALA A 217 14.69 -1.18 -0.44
CA ALA A 217 13.43 -0.64 0.03
C ALA A 217 12.29 -1.66 -0.15
N TYR A 218 11.32 -1.60 0.74
CA TYR A 218 10.02 -2.23 0.61
C TYR A 218 8.93 -1.20 0.87
N VAL A 219 7.93 -1.19 0.00
CA VAL A 219 6.66 -0.52 0.24
C VAL A 219 5.52 -1.45 -0.18
N THR A 220 4.43 -1.43 0.58
CA THR A 220 3.24 -2.18 0.17
C THR A 220 2.61 -1.53 -1.05
N HIS A 221 2.53 -0.20 -1.10
CA HIS A 221 1.82 0.53 -2.15
C HIS A 221 2.76 1.43 -2.97
N ALA A 222 3.09 0.99 -4.17
CA ALA A 222 3.88 1.76 -5.12
C ALA A 222 2.98 2.65 -5.99
N VAL A 223 2.62 3.82 -5.48
CA VAL A 223 1.70 4.75 -6.16
C VAL A 223 2.38 5.47 -7.32
N PHE A 224 3.57 6.04 -7.09
CA PHE A 224 4.43 6.71 -8.07
C PHE A 224 3.70 7.63 -9.07
N PRO A 225 3.00 8.67 -8.62
CA PRO A 225 2.34 9.60 -9.52
C PRO A 225 3.34 10.24 -10.50
N ASN A 226 2.86 10.56 -11.70
CA ASN A 226 3.65 11.19 -12.75
C ASN A 226 4.94 10.41 -13.10
N GLN A 227 4.87 9.09 -13.08
CA GLN A 227 6.01 8.21 -13.41
C GLN A 227 7.24 8.45 -12.50
N SER A 228 7.02 8.87 -11.26
CA SER A 228 8.12 9.17 -10.33
C SER A 228 8.99 7.95 -9.98
N TYR A 229 8.60 6.74 -10.37
CA TYR A 229 9.41 5.53 -10.30
C TYR A 229 10.69 5.59 -11.16
N GLU A 230 10.71 6.39 -12.25
CA GLU A 230 11.87 6.50 -13.14
C GLU A 230 13.16 6.91 -12.41
N ARG A 231 13.02 7.72 -11.37
CA ARG A 231 14.16 8.15 -10.55
C ARG A 231 14.80 7.06 -9.69
N PHE A 232 14.16 5.89 -9.61
CA PHE A 232 14.66 4.72 -8.86
C PHE A 232 15.22 3.63 -9.79
N MET A 233 14.98 3.74 -11.10
CA MET A 233 15.51 2.78 -12.06
C MET A 233 17.05 2.82 -12.05
N THR A 234 17.68 1.65 -12.07
CA THR A 234 19.13 1.51 -12.10
C THR A 234 19.75 2.26 -13.28
N ALA A 235 19.07 2.27 -14.43
CA ALA A 235 19.52 2.99 -15.63
C ALA A 235 19.60 4.51 -15.46
N ASN A 236 18.86 5.08 -14.50
CA ASN A 236 18.77 6.53 -14.28
C ASN A 236 19.54 7.00 -13.04
N SER A 237 20.30 6.11 -12.38
CA SER A 237 21.05 6.46 -11.17
C SER A 237 22.34 7.22 -11.50
N ALA A 238 22.74 8.15 -10.63
CA ALA A 238 23.96 8.93 -10.79
C ALA A 238 25.26 8.14 -10.46
N GLY A 239 25.12 6.95 -9.86
CA GLY A 239 26.26 6.10 -9.49
C GLY A 239 25.88 5.02 -8.48
N PRO A 240 26.82 4.13 -8.12
CA PRO A 240 26.53 2.98 -7.23
C PRO A 240 25.99 3.37 -5.86
N GLY A 241 26.37 4.52 -5.32
CA GLY A 241 25.90 5.01 -4.02
C GLY A 241 24.49 5.62 -4.04
N ASP A 242 23.88 5.79 -5.22
CA ASP A 242 22.53 6.36 -5.40
C ASP A 242 21.52 5.28 -5.84
N GLN A 243 21.93 4.00 -5.79
CA GLN A 243 21.11 2.87 -6.23
C GLN A 243 20.54 2.10 -5.05
N PHE A 244 19.29 1.63 -5.22
CA PHE A 244 18.77 0.56 -4.38
C PHE A 244 19.25 -0.80 -4.90
N ALA A 245 19.69 -1.68 -4.01
CA ALA A 245 20.03 -3.05 -4.38
C ALA A 245 18.79 -3.84 -4.81
N TYR A 246 17.68 -3.65 -4.08
CA TYR A 246 16.35 -4.16 -4.38
C TYR A 246 15.31 -3.11 -4.01
N PHE A 247 14.23 -3.08 -4.77
CA PHE A 247 13.06 -2.29 -4.43
C PHE A 247 11.82 -3.19 -4.53
N TRP A 248 11.42 -3.76 -3.40
CA TRP A 248 10.24 -4.63 -3.33
C TRP A 248 8.98 -3.81 -3.21
N ILE A 249 7.99 -4.17 -4.00
CA ILE A 249 6.65 -3.60 -3.98
C ILE A 249 5.64 -4.73 -4.04
N THR A 250 4.39 -4.48 -3.62
CA THR A 250 3.32 -5.43 -3.91
C THR A 250 2.57 -5.08 -5.19
N ASP A 251 1.69 -5.97 -5.63
CA ASP A 251 0.81 -5.76 -6.78
C ASP A 251 -0.49 -4.99 -6.44
N SER A 252 -0.52 -4.29 -5.31
CA SER A 252 -1.65 -3.46 -4.87
C SER A 252 -1.98 -2.28 -5.81
N CYS A 253 -1.00 -1.80 -6.59
CA CYS A 253 -1.14 -0.72 -7.56
C CYS A 253 -0.86 -1.24 -8.99
N PRO A 254 -1.83 -1.90 -9.67
CA PRO A 254 -1.59 -2.63 -10.91
C PRO A 254 -1.07 -1.78 -12.07
N GLN A 255 -1.43 -0.49 -12.12
CA GLN A 255 -0.95 0.41 -13.18
C GLN A 255 0.56 0.63 -13.09
N THR A 256 1.06 0.85 -11.87
CA THR A 256 2.50 1.00 -11.63
C THR A 256 3.22 -0.32 -11.92
N VAL A 257 2.68 -1.45 -11.46
CA VAL A 257 3.27 -2.78 -11.70
C VAL A 257 3.48 -3.06 -13.19
N LYS A 258 2.51 -2.72 -14.04
CA LYS A 258 2.64 -2.88 -15.50
C LYS A 258 3.82 -2.09 -16.08
N ALA A 259 4.15 -0.95 -15.49
CA ALA A 259 5.24 -0.09 -15.96
C ALA A 259 6.62 -0.57 -15.50
N ILE A 260 6.73 -1.17 -14.31
CA ILE A 260 8.02 -1.39 -13.64
C ILE A 260 8.37 -2.85 -13.33
N SER A 261 7.48 -3.82 -13.60
CA SER A 261 7.67 -5.23 -13.21
C SER A 261 8.93 -5.91 -13.76
N GLN A 262 9.54 -5.37 -14.82
CA GLN A 262 10.77 -5.88 -15.44
C GLN A 262 11.92 -4.87 -15.40
N GLN A 263 11.80 -3.82 -14.58
CA GLN A 263 12.76 -2.73 -14.51
C GLN A 263 13.55 -2.79 -13.19
N PRO A 264 14.85 -3.15 -13.21
CA PRO A 264 15.67 -3.09 -12.01
C PRO A 264 15.69 -1.67 -11.40
N PRO A 265 15.67 -1.55 -10.06
CA PRO A 265 15.80 -2.59 -9.04
C PRO A 265 14.45 -3.16 -8.55
N PHE A 266 13.35 -2.92 -9.26
CA PHE A 266 12.01 -3.30 -8.82
C PHE A 266 11.77 -4.81 -8.88
N GLU A 267 11.16 -5.35 -7.83
CA GLU A 267 10.69 -6.72 -7.73
C GLU A 267 9.28 -6.72 -7.11
N VAL A 268 8.34 -7.38 -7.77
CA VAL A 268 6.92 -7.41 -7.36
C VAL A 268 6.65 -8.64 -6.51
N LEU A 269 6.15 -8.43 -5.29
CA LEU A 269 5.67 -9.47 -4.40
C LEU A 269 4.14 -9.56 -4.51
N SER A 270 3.62 -10.70 -4.95
CA SER A 270 2.18 -10.85 -5.21
C SER A 270 1.39 -11.03 -3.92
N LEU A 271 0.31 -10.27 -3.77
CA LEU A 271 -0.67 -10.39 -2.69
C LEU A 271 -1.64 -11.57 -2.89
N ALA A 272 -1.60 -12.28 -4.02
CA ALA A 272 -2.62 -13.27 -4.38
C ALA A 272 -2.85 -14.33 -3.30
N SER A 273 -1.78 -14.94 -2.75
CA SER A 273 -1.90 -15.94 -1.68
C SER A 273 -2.44 -15.33 -0.39
N SER A 274 -1.94 -14.16 -0.01
CA SER A 274 -2.42 -13.45 1.19
C SER A 274 -3.90 -13.07 1.08
N ILE A 275 -4.36 -12.64 -0.11
CA ILE A 275 -5.77 -12.35 -0.37
C ILE A 275 -6.60 -13.64 -0.27
N ALA A 276 -6.12 -14.75 -0.84
CA ALA A 276 -6.82 -16.03 -0.76
C ALA A 276 -6.98 -16.50 0.68
N ASP A 277 -5.96 -16.32 1.52
CA ASP A 277 -6.01 -16.64 2.96
C ASP A 277 -7.02 -15.72 3.69
N ALA A 278 -7.00 -14.43 3.41
CA ALA A 278 -7.95 -13.47 3.98
C ALA A 278 -9.41 -13.73 3.59
N LEU A 279 -9.68 -14.42 2.48
CA LEU A 279 -11.03 -14.78 2.05
C LEU A 279 -11.57 -16.06 2.72
N GLN A 280 -10.76 -16.78 3.47
CA GLN A 280 -11.16 -17.99 4.18
C GLN A 280 -11.69 -17.70 5.60
N ILE A 281 -11.72 -16.44 6.01
CA ILE A 281 -12.16 -15.99 7.33
C ILE A 281 -13.69 -15.79 7.38
#